data_c9dd56b7c3c9eba2b66cc532954447ca
#
_entry.id   c9dd56b7c3c9eba2b66cc532954447ca
#
_cell.length_a   1.000
_cell.length_b   1.000
_cell.length_c   1.000
_cell.angle_alpha   90.00
_cell.angle_beta   90.00
_cell.angle_gamma   90.00
#
_symmetry.space_group_name_H-M   'P 1'
#
loop_
_entity.id
_entity.type
_entity.pdbx_description
1 polymer ?
#
loop_
_entity_poly.entity_id
_entity_poly.type
_entity_poly.pdbx_seq_one_letter_code
_entity_poly.pdbx_strand_id
1 'polypeptide(L)'
;CAMGMSLIISAGMIDLSVGSSVALISGFGVVVLNSTKSITLTLLFCLGAGVIVGLINGLLVTRGKIAPFIVTLATMSAWRSVINQMGQGGPFTVDDTMYASFRNIAAGRIFGIPHLMLFLIGITLLTGFVMSKTKFGTYIYAVGSNQQAARLSGINVNRVKTLIFTYAGTLYGLAAFLLASRLTSIQAASAGMGYEMDAIAAVAIGGTSMDGGKGKIIGTFLGVLMLRIINTVLIMANVPPFLNGLVTGVIIIVAVLAQSNKKGK
;
A
#
# COMPACT_ATOMS: atom_id res chain seq x y z
N CYS A 1 2.79 -1.47 -1.12
CA CYS A 1 1.44 -1.29 -0.53
C CYS A 1 1.26 -2.14 0.72
N ALA A 2 1.41 -3.48 0.66
CA ALA A 2 1.15 -4.37 1.79
C ALA A 2 1.99 -4.04 3.05
N MET A 3 3.23 -3.54 2.90
CA MET A 3 4.05 -3.10 4.04
C MET A 3 3.41 -1.91 4.77
N GLY A 4 2.89 -0.92 4.03
CA GLY A 4 2.14 0.20 4.61
C GLY A 4 0.87 -0.27 5.29
N MET A 5 0.10 -1.14 4.63
CA MET A 5 -1.10 -1.74 5.20
C MET A 5 -0.81 -2.52 6.49
N SER A 6 0.34 -3.20 6.58
CA SER A 6 0.74 -3.93 7.79
C SER A 6 0.87 -3.03 9.01
N LEU A 7 1.40 -1.79 8.87
CA LEU A 7 1.45 -0.82 9.96
C LEU A 7 0.04 -0.39 10.38
N ILE A 8 -0.81 -0.10 9.40
CA ILE A 8 -2.19 0.37 9.61
C ILE A 8 -2.99 -0.70 10.34
N ILE A 9 -2.93 -1.97 9.89
CA ILE A 9 -3.64 -3.10 10.52
C ILE A 9 -3.04 -3.39 11.90
N SER A 10 -1.71 -3.32 12.06
CA SER A 10 -1.07 -3.50 13.38
C SER A 10 -1.52 -2.46 14.41
N ALA A 11 -1.99 -1.28 13.98
CA ALA A 11 -2.60 -0.26 14.82
C ALA A 11 -4.12 -0.39 14.99
N GLY A 12 -4.73 -1.47 14.49
CA GLY A 12 -6.18 -1.71 14.56
C GLY A 12 -6.99 -0.82 13.61
N MET A 13 -6.42 -0.45 12.45
CA MET A 13 -7.06 0.38 11.43
C MET A 13 -7.03 -0.32 10.07
N ILE A 14 -7.86 0.16 9.13
CA ILE A 14 -7.88 -0.32 7.74
C ILE A 14 -7.83 0.89 6.82
N ASP A 15 -7.09 0.78 5.72
CA ASP A 15 -7.02 1.79 4.66
C ASP A 15 -7.51 1.22 3.33
N LEU A 16 -8.64 1.69 2.87
CA LEU A 16 -9.21 1.30 1.58
C LEU A 16 -8.74 2.20 0.43
N SER A 17 -8.08 3.32 0.73
CA SER A 17 -7.67 4.29 -0.29
C SER A 17 -6.41 3.89 -1.06
N VAL A 18 -5.77 2.78 -0.70
CA VAL A 18 -4.47 2.33 -1.25
C VAL A 18 -4.45 2.35 -2.77
N GLY A 19 -5.40 1.66 -3.41
CA GLY A 19 -5.44 1.51 -4.86
C GLY A 19 -5.68 2.83 -5.59
N SER A 20 -6.62 3.65 -5.10
CA SER A 20 -6.92 4.97 -5.66
C SER A 20 -5.79 5.97 -5.43
N SER A 21 -5.11 5.91 -4.28
CA SER A 21 -3.92 6.73 -3.99
C SER A 21 -2.79 6.40 -4.94
N VAL A 22 -2.51 5.11 -5.16
CA VAL A 22 -1.51 4.65 -6.13
C VAL A 22 -1.87 5.11 -7.54
N ALA A 23 -3.13 4.97 -7.96
CA ALA A 23 -3.59 5.43 -9.28
C ALA A 23 -3.39 6.94 -9.47
N LEU A 24 -3.84 7.73 -8.49
CA LEU A 24 -3.70 9.18 -8.50
C LEU A 24 -2.24 9.60 -8.64
N ILE A 25 -1.39 9.09 -7.76
CA ILE A 25 0.02 9.47 -7.70
C ILE A 25 0.77 8.99 -8.95
N SER A 26 0.46 7.80 -9.47
CA SER A 26 1.11 7.28 -10.67
C SER A 26 0.72 8.07 -11.92
N GLY A 27 -0.55 8.43 -12.09
CA GLY A 27 -1.01 9.27 -13.20
C GLY A 27 -0.36 10.65 -13.19
N PHE A 28 -0.40 11.36 -12.06
CA PHE A 28 0.30 12.65 -11.93
C PHE A 28 1.82 12.50 -12.04
N GLY A 29 2.40 11.40 -11.56
CA GLY A 29 3.81 11.09 -11.72
C GLY A 29 4.23 11.02 -13.19
N VAL A 30 3.39 10.42 -14.07
CA VAL A 30 3.63 10.42 -15.52
C VAL A 30 3.56 11.84 -16.09
N VAL A 31 2.60 12.67 -15.67
CA VAL A 31 2.53 14.08 -16.10
C VAL A 31 3.80 14.84 -15.72
N VAL A 32 4.28 14.68 -14.47
CA VAL A 32 5.52 15.31 -14.00
C VAL A 32 6.73 14.79 -14.80
N LEU A 33 6.81 13.48 -15.07
CA LEU A 33 7.89 12.91 -15.88
C LEU A 33 7.92 13.52 -17.28
N ASN A 34 6.76 13.59 -17.94
CA ASN A 34 6.66 14.12 -19.30
C ASN A 34 7.01 15.61 -19.38
N SER A 35 6.64 16.41 -18.36
CA SER A 35 6.93 17.84 -18.32
C SER A 35 8.36 18.16 -17.93
N THR A 36 8.93 17.43 -16.97
CA THR A 36 10.27 17.73 -16.43
C THR A 36 11.40 16.93 -17.08
N LYS A 37 11.06 15.84 -17.76
CA LYS A 37 12.01 14.86 -18.30
C LYS A 37 13.03 14.35 -17.25
N SER A 38 12.65 14.38 -15.96
CA SER A 38 13.52 14.02 -14.85
C SER A 38 12.90 12.91 -13.99
N ILE A 39 13.55 11.76 -14.00
CA ILE A 39 13.18 10.60 -13.18
C ILE A 39 13.27 10.92 -11.68
N THR A 40 14.32 11.65 -11.29
CA THR A 40 14.53 12.04 -9.88
C THR A 40 13.42 12.96 -9.37
N LEU A 41 13.04 13.97 -10.15
CA LEU A 41 11.93 14.86 -9.78
C LEU A 41 10.60 14.10 -9.72
N THR A 42 10.38 13.15 -10.62
CA THR A 42 9.19 12.28 -10.60
C THR A 42 9.15 11.42 -9.34
N LEU A 43 10.28 10.82 -8.93
CA LEU A 43 10.35 10.06 -7.69
C LEU A 43 10.05 10.94 -6.47
N LEU A 44 10.70 12.11 -6.36
CA LEU A 44 10.46 13.04 -5.26
C LEU A 44 9.00 13.53 -5.22
N PHE A 45 8.41 13.80 -6.38
CA PHE A 45 6.99 14.14 -6.49
C PHE A 45 6.11 12.99 -5.98
N CYS A 46 6.32 11.75 -6.45
CA CYS A 46 5.53 10.61 -6.03
C CYS A 46 5.63 10.35 -4.51
N LEU A 47 6.83 10.45 -3.94
CA LEU A 47 7.03 10.32 -2.49
C LEU A 47 6.32 11.45 -1.73
N GLY A 48 6.48 12.70 -2.17
CA GLY A 48 5.84 13.88 -1.57
C GLY A 48 4.31 13.82 -1.65
N ALA A 49 3.77 13.44 -2.82
CA ALA A 49 2.33 13.23 -3.01
C ALA A 49 1.82 12.10 -2.10
N GLY A 50 2.58 11.02 -1.94
CA GLY A 50 2.26 9.94 -1.01
C GLY A 50 2.22 10.42 0.44
N VAL A 51 3.18 11.24 0.87
CA VAL A 51 3.18 11.89 2.19
C VAL A 51 1.91 12.73 2.38
N ILE A 52 1.54 13.53 1.38
CA ILE A 52 0.36 14.42 1.45
C ILE A 52 -0.92 13.60 1.56
N VAL A 53 -1.11 12.59 0.71
CA VAL A 53 -2.29 11.71 0.74
C VAL A 53 -2.40 10.99 2.10
N GLY A 54 -1.30 10.43 2.59
CA GLY A 54 -1.26 9.78 3.90
C GLY A 54 -1.52 10.77 5.05
N LEU A 55 -0.96 11.98 4.97
CA LEU A 55 -1.19 13.02 5.97
C LEU A 55 -2.65 13.47 6.00
N ILE A 56 -3.30 13.63 4.85
CA ILE A 56 -4.73 13.95 4.75
C ILE A 56 -5.56 12.88 5.47
N ASN A 57 -5.38 11.59 5.14
CA ASN A 57 -6.07 10.50 5.80
C ASN A 57 -5.81 10.51 7.32
N GLY A 58 -4.55 10.64 7.71
CA GLY A 58 -4.15 10.66 9.11
C GLY A 58 -4.78 11.82 9.90
N LEU A 59 -4.84 13.01 9.32
CA LEU A 59 -5.45 14.20 9.94
C LEU A 59 -6.99 14.09 10.03
N LEU A 60 -7.64 13.57 8.99
CA LEU A 60 -9.08 13.35 9.02
C LEU A 60 -9.47 12.32 10.09
N VAL A 61 -8.70 11.26 10.25
CA VAL A 61 -8.91 10.26 11.32
C VAL A 61 -8.67 10.84 12.70
N THR A 62 -7.63 11.66 12.88
CA THR A 62 -7.19 12.08 14.22
C THR A 62 -7.82 13.39 14.67
N ARG A 63 -7.82 14.44 13.82
CA ARG A 63 -8.43 15.74 14.11
C ARG A 63 -9.91 15.75 13.78
N GLY A 64 -10.31 15.13 12.67
CA GLY A 64 -11.72 14.96 12.30
C GLY A 64 -12.47 13.99 13.21
N LYS A 65 -11.75 13.14 13.97
CA LYS A 65 -12.31 12.08 14.83
C LYS A 65 -13.24 11.13 14.08
N ILE A 66 -12.98 10.94 12.78
CA ILE A 66 -13.75 10.06 11.90
C ILE A 66 -13.11 8.67 11.93
N ALA A 67 -13.95 7.64 11.90
CA ALA A 67 -13.44 6.26 11.85
C ALA A 67 -12.54 6.04 10.62
N PRO A 68 -11.38 5.38 10.75
CA PRO A 68 -10.41 5.17 9.66
C PRO A 68 -11.04 4.59 8.39
N PHE A 69 -11.91 3.60 8.53
CA PHE A 69 -12.64 2.99 7.43
C PHE A 69 -13.47 4.00 6.63
N ILE A 70 -14.21 4.91 7.31
CA ILE A 70 -15.04 5.92 6.65
C ILE A 70 -14.17 6.93 5.91
N VAL A 71 -13.07 7.41 6.53
CA VAL A 71 -12.13 8.34 5.90
C VAL A 71 -11.55 7.73 4.64
N THR A 72 -11.04 6.52 4.74
CA THR A 72 -10.32 5.88 3.63
C THR A 72 -11.26 5.44 2.50
N LEU A 73 -12.51 5.09 2.81
CA LEU A 73 -13.54 4.85 1.80
C LEU A 73 -13.90 6.15 1.04
N ALA A 74 -14.06 7.25 1.77
CA ALA A 74 -14.35 8.55 1.16
C ALA A 74 -13.18 9.04 0.29
N THR A 75 -11.95 8.96 0.80
CA THR A 75 -10.75 9.35 0.03
C THR A 75 -10.48 8.39 -1.13
N MET A 76 -10.80 7.09 -1.02
CA MET A 76 -10.76 6.15 -2.15
C MET A 76 -11.61 6.66 -3.31
N SER A 77 -12.86 7.04 -3.03
CA SER A 77 -13.77 7.58 -4.05
C SER A 77 -13.30 8.92 -4.59
N ALA A 78 -12.83 9.81 -3.71
CA ALA A 78 -12.35 11.14 -4.09
C ALA A 78 -11.10 11.05 -5.01
N TRP A 79 -10.08 10.28 -4.63
CA TRP A 79 -8.87 10.13 -5.43
C TRP A 79 -9.16 9.47 -6.77
N ARG A 80 -10.05 8.46 -6.81
CA ARG A 80 -10.48 7.82 -8.05
C ARG A 80 -11.20 8.80 -8.97
N SER A 81 -12.08 9.63 -8.42
CA SER A 81 -12.80 10.66 -9.19
C SER A 81 -11.83 11.70 -9.77
N VAL A 82 -10.88 12.19 -8.98
CA VAL A 82 -9.89 13.17 -9.42
C VAL A 82 -9.06 12.62 -10.58
N ILE A 83 -8.51 11.41 -10.47
CA ILE A 83 -7.66 10.87 -11.54
C ILE A 83 -8.45 10.57 -12.81
N ASN A 84 -9.70 10.10 -12.70
CA ASN A 84 -10.57 9.88 -13.85
C ASN A 84 -10.88 11.18 -14.57
N GLN A 85 -11.20 12.25 -13.85
CA GLN A 85 -11.46 13.59 -14.41
C GLN A 85 -10.22 14.13 -15.11
N MET A 86 -9.04 14.01 -14.50
CA MET A 86 -7.78 14.48 -15.10
C MET A 86 -7.39 13.70 -16.35
N GLY A 87 -7.64 12.39 -16.36
CA GLY A 87 -7.38 11.53 -17.50
C GLY A 87 -8.41 11.66 -18.63
N GLN A 88 -9.54 12.34 -18.39
CA GLN A 88 -10.65 12.43 -19.37
C GLN A 88 -11.04 11.07 -19.97
N GLY A 89 -10.95 10.01 -19.15
CA GLY A 89 -11.19 8.61 -19.56
C GLY A 89 -10.02 7.95 -20.32
N GLY A 90 -8.97 8.69 -20.67
CA GLY A 90 -7.77 8.18 -21.34
C GLY A 90 -6.66 7.75 -20.37
N PRO A 91 -5.62 7.08 -20.88
CA PRO A 91 -4.44 6.73 -20.13
C PRO A 91 -3.44 7.90 -20.02
N PHE A 92 -2.70 7.94 -18.92
CA PHE A 92 -1.48 8.73 -18.78
C PHE A 92 -0.30 7.93 -19.33
N THR A 93 0.22 8.32 -20.50
CA THR A 93 1.30 7.58 -21.18
C THR A 93 2.62 8.33 -21.09
N VAL A 94 3.70 7.59 -20.82
CA VAL A 94 5.06 8.14 -20.80
C VAL A 94 5.51 8.45 -22.21
N ASP A 95 6.09 9.63 -22.42
CA ASP A 95 6.65 10.06 -23.71
C ASP A 95 7.78 9.14 -24.17
N ASP A 96 7.90 8.97 -25.51
CA ASP A 96 8.89 8.09 -26.13
C ASP A 96 10.33 8.43 -25.70
N THR A 97 10.64 9.69 -25.48
CA THR A 97 11.97 10.17 -25.05
C THR A 97 12.38 9.61 -23.67
N MET A 98 11.42 9.35 -22.79
CA MET A 98 11.67 8.87 -21.43
C MET A 98 11.32 7.39 -21.25
N TYR A 99 10.66 6.78 -22.25
CA TYR A 99 10.12 5.43 -22.17
C TYR A 99 11.15 4.38 -21.73
N ALA A 100 12.26 4.28 -22.48
CA ALA A 100 13.29 3.25 -22.23
C ALA A 100 13.96 3.41 -20.86
N SER A 101 14.37 4.64 -20.54
CA SER A 101 15.08 4.95 -19.29
C SER A 101 14.17 4.75 -18.08
N PHE A 102 12.92 5.20 -18.16
CA PHE A 102 11.97 5.08 -17.06
C PHE A 102 11.53 3.63 -16.86
N ARG A 103 11.19 2.92 -17.93
CA ARG A 103 10.82 1.50 -17.87
C ARG A 103 11.92 0.63 -17.26
N ASN A 104 13.16 0.94 -17.50
CA ASN A 104 14.32 0.16 -17.00
C ASN A 104 14.39 0.16 -15.46
N ILE A 105 13.82 1.15 -14.76
CA ILE A 105 13.78 1.19 -13.29
C ILE A 105 13.00 0.00 -12.72
N ALA A 106 11.88 -0.36 -13.33
CA ALA A 106 11.08 -1.50 -12.88
C ALA A 106 11.41 -2.80 -13.63
N ALA A 107 11.70 -2.72 -14.94
CA ALA A 107 11.94 -3.89 -15.79
C ALA A 107 13.40 -4.34 -15.81
N GLY A 108 14.35 -3.50 -15.35
CA GLY A 108 15.77 -3.79 -15.32
C GLY A 108 16.13 -4.92 -14.36
N ARG A 109 17.35 -5.42 -14.52
CA ARG A 109 17.94 -6.48 -13.68
C ARG A 109 19.36 -6.11 -13.28
N ILE A 110 19.73 -6.44 -12.04
CA ILE A 110 21.10 -6.37 -11.52
C ILE A 110 21.50 -7.80 -11.12
N PHE A 111 22.58 -8.32 -11.70
CA PHE A 111 23.03 -9.70 -11.49
C PHE A 111 21.92 -10.75 -11.71
N GLY A 112 21.03 -10.52 -12.69
CA GLY A 112 19.90 -11.41 -12.98
C GLY A 112 18.66 -11.20 -12.09
N ILE A 113 18.78 -10.41 -11.00
CA ILE A 113 17.66 -10.13 -10.06
C ILE A 113 16.85 -8.93 -10.56
N PRO A 114 15.52 -9.05 -10.73
CA PRO A 114 14.66 -7.93 -11.12
C PRO A 114 14.75 -6.78 -10.10
N HIS A 115 14.82 -5.53 -10.58
CA HIS A 115 14.86 -4.35 -9.71
C HIS A 115 13.68 -4.29 -8.73
N LEU A 116 12.47 -4.66 -9.17
CA LEU A 116 11.29 -4.68 -8.30
C LEU A 116 11.46 -5.61 -7.09
N MET A 117 12.20 -6.73 -7.25
CA MET A 117 12.50 -7.63 -6.14
C MET A 117 13.46 -6.98 -5.14
N LEU A 118 14.46 -6.24 -5.62
CA LEU A 118 15.39 -5.48 -4.76
C LEU A 118 14.65 -4.39 -3.98
N PHE A 119 13.73 -3.65 -4.63
CA PHE A 119 12.86 -2.68 -3.95
C PHE A 119 11.99 -3.36 -2.89
N LEU A 120 11.38 -4.51 -3.20
CA LEU A 120 10.56 -5.26 -2.25
C LEU A 120 11.38 -5.67 -1.02
N ILE A 121 12.57 -6.23 -1.22
CA ILE A 121 13.45 -6.64 -0.12
C ILE A 121 13.88 -5.41 0.69
N GLY A 122 14.33 -4.35 0.04
CA GLY A 122 14.78 -3.11 0.71
C GLY A 122 13.69 -2.49 1.57
N ILE A 123 12.45 -2.37 1.04
CA ILE A 123 11.32 -1.84 1.79
C ILE A 123 10.89 -2.77 2.92
N THR A 124 10.98 -4.08 2.72
CA THR A 124 10.69 -5.05 3.79
C THR A 124 11.68 -4.93 4.94
N LEU A 125 12.97 -4.82 4.64
CA LEU A 125 14.02 -4.63 5.66
C LEU A 125 13.86 -3.29 6.38
N LEU A 126 13.64 -2.20 5.64
CA LEU A 126 13.42 -0.86 6.21
C LEU A 126 12.20 -0.86 7.14
N THR A 127 11.05 -1.34 6.66
CA THR A 127 9.82 -1.37 7.43
C THR A 127 9.94 -2.34 8.61
N GLY A 128 10.60 -3.48 8.42
CA GLY A 128 10.91 -4.43 9.49
C GLY A 128 11.79 -3.83 10.58
N PHE A 129 12.82 -3.07 10.20
CA PHE A 129 13.65 -2.31 11.13
C PHE A 129 12.82 -1.27 11.92
N VAL A 130 12.01 -0.46 11.20
CA VAL A 130 11.13 0.54 11.83
C VAL A 130 10.21 -0.11 12.85
N MET A 131 9.55 -1.22 12.49
CA MET A 131 8.59 -1.87 13.36
C MET A 131 9.23 -2.61 14.55
N SER A 132 10.44 -3.17 14.40
CA SER A 132 11.06 -4.01 15.42
C SER A 132 12.09 -3.29 16.28
N LYS A 133 12.71 -2.20 15.79
CA LYS A 133 13.86 -1.56 16.43
C LYS A 133 13.64 -0.10 16.80
N THR A 134 12.46 0.48 16.53
CA THR A 134 12.19 1.89 16.86
C THR A 134 11.06 2.05 17.87
N LYS A 135 11.07 3.18 18.60
CA LYS A 135 9.95 3.58 19.50
C LYS A 135 8.64 3.70 18.72
N PHE A 136 8.70 4.10 17.44
CA PHE A 136 7.53 4.22 16.60
C PHE A 136 6.83 2.87 16.40
N GLY A 137 7.58 1.80 16.09
CA GLY A 137 7.04 0.44 16.00
C GLY A 137 6.41 -0.04 17.30
N THR A 138 7.06 0.20 18.45
CA THR A 138 6.50 -0.11 19.78
C THR A 138 5.17 0.63 20.00
N TYR A 139 5.09 1.91 19.62
CA TYR A 139 3.87 2.71 19.76
C TYR A 139 2.74 2.22 18.84
N ILE A 140 3.06 1.74 17.63
CA ILE A 140 2.08 1.14 16.73
C ILE A 140 1.39 -0.05 17.39
N TYR A 141 2.17 -0.99 17.93
CA TYR A 141 1.62 -2.16 18.63
C TYR A 141 0.86 -1.79 19.89
N ALA A 142 1.35 -0.83 20.69
CA ALA A 142 0.67 -0.37 21.89
C ALA A 142 -0.70 0.25 21.56
N VAL A 143 -0.76 1.13 20.55
CA VAL A 143 -2.01 1.76 20.07
C VAL A 143 -2.98 0.70 19.53
N GLY A 144 -2.50 -0.28 18.78
CA GLY A 144 -3.33 -1.36 18.25
C GLY A 144 -3.83 -2.33 19.29
N SER A 145 -3.06 -2.55 20.36
CA SER A 145 -3.46 -3.45 21.45
C SER A 145 -4.54 -2.82 22.36
N ASN A 146 -4.30 -1.59 22.82
CA ASN A 146 -5.26 -0.84 23.64
C ASN A 146 -4.97 0.66 23.59
N GLN A 147 -5.81 1.42 22.90
CA GLN A 147 -5.63 2.87 22.75
C GLN A 147 -5.74 3.64 24.09
N GLN A 148 -6.60 3.19 25.02
CA GLN A 148 -6.74 3.85 26.33
C GLN A 148 -5.51 3.63 27.18
N ALA A 149 -5.03 2.40 27.27
CA ALA A 149 -3.81 2.07 28.00
C ALA A 149 -2.60 2.81 27.42
N ALA A 150 -2.48 2.89 26.08
CA ALA A 150 -1.43 3.65 25.42
C ALA A 150 -1.46 5.14 25.80
N ARG A 151 -2.65 5.76 25.85
CA ARG A 151 -2.80 7.16 26.30
C ARG A 151 -2.38 7.34 27.77
N LEU A 152 -2.81 6.44 28.64
CA LEU A 152 -2.44 6.49 30.06
C LEU A 152 -0.93 6.33 30.27
N SER A 153 -0.26 5.61 29.38
CA SER A 153 1.20 5.48 29.36
C SER A 153 1.92 6.67 28.71
N GLY A 154 1.22 7.78 28.43
CA GLY A 154 1.82 9.00 27.87
C GLY A 154 2.03 8.99 26.36
N ILE A 155 1.53 7.97 25.62
CA ILE A 155 1.66 7.90 24.16
C ILE A 155 0.61 8.83 23.51
N ASN A 156 1.07 9.74 22.66
CA ASN A 156 0.17 10.57 21.86
C ASN A 156 -0.42 9.74 20.71
N VAL A 157 -1.54 9.08 20.97
CA VAL A 157 -2.22 8.19 20.02
C VAL A 157 -2.55 8.89 18.69
N ASN A 158 -2.98 10.15 18.72
CA ASN A 158 -3.32 10.89 17.51
C ASN A 158 -2.07 11.11 16.64
N ARG A 159 -0.95 11.54 17.23
CA ARG A 159 0.31 11.71 16.51
C ARG A 159 0.79 10.39 15.91
N VAL A 160 0.70 9.30 16.64
CA VAL A 160 1.08 7.96 16.17
C VAL A 160 0.23 7.55 14.97
N LYS A 161 -1.10 7.69 15.05
CA LYS A 161 -2.02 7.37 13.93
C LYS A 161 -1.73 8.20 12.70
N THR A 162 -1.54 9.53 12.84
CA THR A 162 -1.18 10.39 11.71
C THR A 162 0.12 9.94 11.06
N LEU A 163 1.16 9.64 11.84
CA LEU A 163 2.44 9.16 11.32
C LEU A 163 2.34 7.81 10.62
N ILE A 164 1.46 6.90 11.10
CA ILE A 164 1.20 5.61 10.44
C ILE A 164 0.65 5.83 9.03
N PHE A 165 -0.38 6.65 8.89
CA PHE A 165 -0.95 6.95 7.57
C PHE A 165 0.05 7.67 6.66
N THR A 166 0.84 8.61 7.20
CA THR A 166 1.87 9.33 6.45
C THR A 166 2.96 8.37 5.95
N TYR A 167 3.44 7.47 6.80
CA TYR A 167 4.42 6.46 6.41
C TYR A 167 3.86 5.50 5.35
N ALA A 168 2.64 5.00 5.55
CA ALA A 168 1.96 4.15 4.58
C ALA A 168 1.76 4.88 3.24
N GLY A 169 1.32 6.13 3.26
CA GLY A 169 1.18 6.97 2.07
C GLY A 169 2.50 7.18 1.33
N THR A 170 3.62 7.35 2.04
CA THR A 170 4.96 7.40 1.41
C THR A 170 5.27 6.11 0.65
N LEU A 171 4.93 4.95 1.23
CA LEU A 171 5.10 3.66 0.55
C LEU A 171 4.15 3.50 -0.65
N TYR A 172 2.95 4.08 -0.59
CA TYR A 172 2.04 4.13 -1.75
C TYR A 172 2.60 5.03 -2.85
N GLY A 173 3.23 6.14 -2.50
CA GLY A 173 3.95 7.01 -3.45
C GLY A 173 5.08 6.28 -4.18
N LEU A 174 5.89 5.53 -3.44
CA LEU A 174 6.93 4.68 -4.04
C LEU A 174 6.32 3.59 -4.93
N ALA A 175 5.24 2.95 -4.47
CA ALA A 175 4.54 1.94 -5.27
C ALA A 175 3.96 2.53 -6.56
N ALA A 176 3.44 3.74 -6.51
CA ALA A 176 2.93 4.48 -7.67
C ALA A 176 4.04 4.78 -8.69
N PHE A 177 5.21 5.24 -8.23
CA PHE A 177 6.37 5.45 -9.08
C PHE A 177 6.82 4.16 -9.79
N LEU A 178 6.92 3.06 -9.04
CA LEU A 178 7.31 1.75 -9.59
C LEU A 178 6.24 1.18 -10.53
N LEU A 179 4.96 1.41 -10.24
CA LEU A 179 3.85 1.02 -11.11
C LEU A 179 3.90 1.78 -12.43
N ALA A 180 4.08 3.11 -12.39
CA ALA A 180 4.22 3.96 -13.57
C ALA A 180 5.43 3.54 -14.42
N SER A 181 6.56 3.26 -13.78
CA SER A 181 7.76 2.75 -14.46
C SER A 181 7.54 1.39 -15.13
N ARG A 182 6.79 0.48 -14.46
CA ARG A 182 6.54 -0.87 -14.99
C ARG A 182 5.58 -0.87 -16.17
N LEU A 183 4.48 -0.11 -16.08
CA LEU A 183 3.40 -0.11 -17.08
C LEU A 183 3.64 0.90 -18.20
N THR A 184 4.35 2.00 -17.91
CA THR A 184 4.58 3.15 -18.80
C THR A 184 3.31 3.81 -19.37
N SER A 185 2.15 3.23 -19.08
CA SER A 185 0.82 3.76 -19.39
C SER A 185 -0.11 3.45 -18.22
N ILE A 186 -0.69 4.48 -17.62
CA ILE A 186 -1.55 4.37 -16.43
C ILE A 186 -2.99 4.66 -16.82
N GLN A 187 -3.80 3.63 -16.86
CA GLN A 187 -5.24 3.77 -17.12
C GLN A 187 -5.93 4.28 -15.85
N ALA A 188 -6.47 5.50 -15.88
CA ALA A 188 -7.06 6.17 -14.72
C ALA A 188 -8.16 5.34 -14.04
N ALA A 189 -9.03 4.72 -14.82
CA ALA A 189 -10.17 3.96 -14.31
C ALA A 189 -9.77 2.68 -13.57
N SER A 190 -8.75 1.95 -14.04
CA SER A 190 -8.44 0.60 -13.57
C SER A 190 -7.11 0.47 -12.80
N ALA A 191 -6.20 1.46 -12.89
CA ALA A 191 -4.94 1.40 -12.17
C ALA A 191 -5.18 1.24 -10.66
N GLY A 192 -4.46 0.31 -10.05
CA GLY A 192 -4.53 0.05 -8.61
C GLY A 192 -5.84 -0.56 -8.12
N MET A 193 -6.78 -0.95 -8.98
CA MET A 193 -8.00 -1.62 -8.54
C MET A 193 -7.66 -2.94 -7.82
N GLY A 194 -8.27 -3.15 -6.63
CA GLY A 194 -8.08 -4.33 -5.81
C GLY A 194 -6.79 -4.36 -4.99
N TYR A 195 -5.91 -3.34 -5.10
CA TYR A 195 -4.67 -3.30 -4.32
C TYR A 195 -4.92 -3.25 -2.81
N GLU A 196 -6.01 -2.64 -2.38
CA GLU A 196 -6.46 -2.65 -0.99
C GLU A 196 -6.77 -4.07 -0.52
N MET A 197 -7.51 -4.85 -1.31
CA MET A 197 -7.86 -6.23 -1.00
C MET A 197 -6.62 -7.13 -0.99
N ASP A 198 -5.78 -7.04 -2.01
CA ASP A 198 -4.51 -7.77 -2.08
C ASP A 198 -3.59 -7.45 -0.89
N ALA A 199 -3.53 -6.17 -0.48
CA ALA A 199 -2.72 -5.76 0.65
C ALA A 199 -3.25 -6.30 1.97
N ILE A 200 -4.58 -6.25 2.20
CA ILE A 200 -5.23 -6.82 3.38
C ILE A 200 -5.03 -8.33 3.42
N ALA A 201 -5.26 -9.03 2.29
CA ALA A 201 -5.06 -10.48 2.19
C ALA A 201 -3.61 -10.88 2.52
N ALA A 202 -2.61 -10.17 1.95
CA ALA A 202 -1.22 -10.44 2.23
C ALA A 202 -0.87 -10.28 3.71
N VAL A 203 -1.40 -9.23 4.37
CA VAL A 203 -1.18 -8.95 5.78
C VAL A 203 -1.86 -10.01 6.65
N ALA A 204 -3.09 -10.43 6.30
CA ALA A 204 -3.84 -11.47 7.00
C ALA A 204 -3.15 -12.83 6.87
N ILE A 205 -2.78 -13.27 5.67
CA ILE A 205 -2.01 -14.51 5.43
C ILE A 205 -0.69 -14.46 6.21
N GLY A 206 -0.05 -13.29 6.25
CA GLY A 206 1.19 -13.05 7.00
C GLY A 206 1.05 -13.16 8.52
N GLY A 207 -0.15 -13.39 9.05
CA GLY A 207 -0.41 -13.62 10.47
C GLY A 207 -0.44 -12.35 11.31
N THR A 208 -0.59 -11.17 10.71
CA THR A 208 -0.87 -9.92 11.44
C THR A 208 -2.32 -9.93 11.92
N SER A 209 -2.53 -9.65 13.21
CA SER A 209 -3.89 -9.63 13.79
C SER A 209 -4.71 -8.49 13.21
N MET A 210 -5.90 -8.81 12.70
CA MET A 210 -6.83 -7.80 12.17
C MET A 210 -7.39 -6.86 13.25
N ASP A 211 -7.38 -7.29 14.53
CA ASP A 211 -7.76 -6.44 15.68
C ASP A 211 -6.61 -5.51 16.13
N GLY A 212 -5.42 -5.62 15.52
CA GLY A 212 -4.25 -4.85 15.88
C GLY A 212 -3.40 -5.48 17.00
N GLY A 213 -2.37 -4.76 17.44
CA GLY A 213 -1.48 -5.09 18.55
C GLY A 213 -0.46 -6.20 18.28
N LYS A 214 -0.61 -6.98 17.21
CA LYS A 214 0.27 -8.10 16.87
C LYS A 214 0.47 -8.21 15.36
N GLY A 215 1.72 -8.42 14.94
CA GLY A 215 2.07 -8.64 13.54
C GLY A 215 3.58 -8.72 13.34
N LYS A 216 4.00 -9.23 12.18
CA LYS A 216 5.41 -9.29 11.78
C LYS A 216 5.54 -8.93 10.31
N ILE A 217 6.41 -7.99 9.98
CA ILE A 217 6.64 -7.55 8.59
C ILE A 217 7.12 -8.70 7.70
N ILE A 218 7.95 -9.61 8.23
CA ILE A 218 8.37 -10.79 7.49
C ILE A 218 7.18 -11.70 7.13
N GLY A 219 6.18 -11.79 8.01
CA GLY A 219 4.94 -12.50 7.70
C GLY A 219 4.20 -11.86 6.52
N THR A 220 4.04 -10.53 6.53
CA THR A 220 3.45 -9.79 5.40
C THR A 220 4.23 -10.01 4.10
N PHE A 221 5.58 -10.03 4.16
CA PHE A 221 6.41 -10.34 2.99
C PHE A 221 6.08 -11.72 2.42
N LEU A 222 6.04 -12.74 3.28
CA LEU A 222 5.68 -14.11 2.86
C LEU A 222 4.23 -14.17 2.33
N GLY A 223 3.29 -13.43 2.94
CA GLY A 223 1.92 -13.32 2.47
C GLY A 223 1.82 -12.71 1.07
N VAL A 224 2.59 -11.66 0.78
CA VAL A 224 2.69 -11.08 -0.57
C VAL A 224 3.21 -12.09 -1.59
N LEU A 225 4.28 -12.82 -1.24
CA LEU A 225 4.83 -13.86 -2.13
C LEU A 225 3.81 -14.96 -2.39
N MET A 226 3.12 -15.42 -1.33
CA MET A 226 2.10 -16.47 -1.45
C MET A 226 0.95 -16.06 -2.35
N LEU A 227 0.41 -14.83 -2.20
CA LEU A 227 -0.62 -14.31 -3.09
C LEU A 227 -0.15 -14.22 -4.54
N ARG A 228 1.09 -13.80 -4.78
CA ARG A 228 1.63 -13.73 -6.14
C ARG A 228 1.80 -15.11 -6.77
N ILE A 229 2.22 -16.11 -5.99
CA ILE A 229 2.29 -17.50 -6.44
C ILE A 229 0.88 -18.00 -6.80
N ILE A 230 -0.11 -17.79 -5.93
CA ILE A 230 -1.50 -18.19 -6.18
C ILE A 230 -2.02 -17.54 -7.48
N ASN A 231 -1.87 -16.22 -7.64
CA ASN A 231 -2.29 -15.52 -8.85
C ASN A 231 -1.59 -16.06 -10.11
N THR A 232 -0.30 -16.40 -10.02
CA THR A 232 0.45 -16.97 -11.13
C THR A 232 -0.10 -18.36 -11.49
N VAL A 233 -0.36 -19.20 -10.50
CA VAL A 233 -0.94 -20.55 -10.70
C VAL A 233 -2.33 -20.45 -11.33
N LEU A 234 -3.18 -19.51 -10.91
CA LEU A 234 -4.50 -19.30 -11.51
C LEU A 234 -4.40 -18.91 -12.99
N ILE A 235 -3.47 -18.03 -13.33
CA ILE A 235 -3.22 -17.65 -14.74
C ILE A 235 -2.73 -18.86 -15.55
N MET A 236 -1.81 -19.65 -15.03
CA MET A 236 -1.29 -20.84 -15.70
C MET A 236 -2.35 -21.95 -15.86
N ALA A 237 -3.31 -22.01 -14.93
CA ALA A 237 -4.46 -22.90 -15.00
C ALA A 237 -5.59 -22.37 -15.91
N ASN A 238 -5.37 -21.25 -16.63
CA ASN A 238 -6.36 -20.59 -17.48
C ASN A 238 -7.67 -20.23 -16.76
N VAL A 239 -7.59 -19.95 -15.45
CA VAL A 239 -8.75 -19.44 -14.70
C VAL A 239 -9.08 -18.03 -15.19
N PRO A 240 -10.37 -17.75 -15.51
CA PRO A 240 -10.75 -16.41 -15.98
C PRO A 240 -10.35 -15.32 -14.98
N PRO A 241 -9.73 -14.20 -15.44
CA PRO A 241 -9.25 -13.12 -14.56
C PRO A 241 -10.33 -12.53 -13.64
N PHE A 242 -11.60 -12.60 -14.06
CA PHE A 242 -12.75 -12.15 -13.25
C PHE A 242 -12.94 -12.93 -11.95
N LEU A 243 -12.42 -14.17 -11.86
CA LEU A 243 -12.48 -14.99 -10.65
C LEU A 243 -11.37 -14.67 -9.63
N ASN A 244 -10.37 -13.87 -9.98
CA ASN A 244 -9.29 -13.52 -9.07
C ASN A 244 -9.83 -12.83 -7.80
N GLY A 245 -10.83 -11.95 -7.93
CA GLY A 245 -11.47 -11.31 -6.79
C GLY A 245 -12.19 -12.31 -5.86
N LEU A 246 -12.85 -13.32 -6.42
CA LEU A 246 -13.49 -14.39 -5.65
C LEU A 246 -12.43 -15.17 -4.84
N VAL A 247 -11.35 -15.59 -5.50
CA VAL A 247 -10.26 -16.35 -4.86
C VAL A 247 -9.62 -15.53 -3.75
N THR A 248 -9.30 -14.26 -3.99
CA THR A 248 -8.74 -13.37 -2.98
C THR A 248 -9.70 -13.19 -1.80
N GLY A 249 -10.99 -13.02 -2.04
CA GLY A 249 -12.01 -12.92 -0.99
C GLY A 249 -12.10 -14.18 -0.12
N VAL A 250 -12.11 -15.35 -0.73
CA VAL A 250 -12.10 -16.65 0.00
C VAL A 250 -10.84 -16.78 0.85
N ILE A 251 -9.67 -16.41 0.29
CA ILE A 251 -8.40 -16.46 1.01
C ILE A 251 -8.44 -15.56 2.24
N ILE A 252 -8.96 -14.34 2.12
CA ILE A 252 -9.09 -13.42 3.27
C ILE A 252 -9.96 -14.04 4.36
N ILE A 253 -11.12 -14.58 4.01
CA ILE A 253 -12.04 -15.23 4.96
C ILE A 253 -11.34 -16.38 5.68
N VAL A 254 -10.71 -17.28 4.95
CA VAL A 254 -10.01 -18.44 5.52
C VAL A 254 -8.87 -18.00 6.43
N ALA A 255 -8.07 -17.01 6.03
CA ALA A 255 -6.96 -16.48 6.82
C ALA A 255 -7.45 -15.86 8.14
N VAL A 256 -8.55 -15.08 8.10
CA VAL A 256 -9.14 -14.45 9.30
C VAL A 256 -9.76 -15.50 10.24
N LEU A 257 -10.49 -16.49 9.70
CA LEU A 257 -11.04 -17.60 10.49
C LEU A 257 -9.95 -18.42 11.17
N ALA A 258 -8.85 -18.71 10.48
CA ALA A 258 -7.71 -19.43 11.07
C ALA A 258 -7.04 -18.64 12.21
N GLN A 259 -7.04 -17.30 12.16
CA GLN A 259 -6.55 -16.44 13.23
C GLN A 259 -7.51 -16.39 14.41
N SER A 260 -8.82 -16.33 14.17
CA SER A 260 -9.87 -16.32 15.21
C SER A 260 -9.80 -17.58 16.07
N ASN A 261 -9.68 -18.75 15.44
CA ASN A 261 -9.60 -20.04 16.15
C ASN A 261 -8.34 -20.20 17.03
N LYS A 262 -7.26 -19.46 16.74
CA LYS A 262 -6.04 -19.44 17.61
C LYS A 262 -6.18 -18.58 18.85
N LYS A 263 -7.19 -17.69 18.91
CA LYS A 263 -7.45 -16.84 20.10
C LYS A 263 -8.33 -17.55 21.14
N GLY A 264 -9.06 -18.59 20.75
CA GLY A 264 -9.94 -19.36 21.66
C GLY A 264 -9.23 -20.52 22.38
N LYS A 265 -7.94 -20.69 22.14
CA LYS A 265 -7.06 -21.61 22.89
C LYS A 265 -6.00 -20.80 23.63
#